data_324498a3e3ffef84373947bb34f5ffab
#
_entry.id   324498a3e3ffef84373947bb34f5ffab
#
_cell.length_a   1.000
_cell.length_b   1.000
_cell.length_c   1.000
_cell.angle_alpha   90.00
_cell.angle_beta   90.00
_cell.angle_gamma   90.00
#
_symmetry.space_group_name_H-M   'P 1'
#
loop_
_entity.id
_entity.type
_entity.pdbx_description
1 polymer ?
#
loop_
_entity_poly.entity_id
_entity_poly.type
_entity_poly.pdbx_seq_one_letter_code
_entity_poly.pdbx_strand_id
1 'polypeptide(L)'
;IKGIQKDRIGTNWQFISDKLLSDHSYKLQLISEGDPLYKPWNLKTFPSPDTKVENVSVMAFTCAGGPEGFKISGKEFFKPLKFRQKVFAEGLSLNPDFAISIGDHIYWDLRGENAPQVGRKNKLIKFFLGSYIGLVYGSFNRSEEASSSKNEKVLKNIGNDQIASLYGTRFKSTPIFFIPDDHDYFENDDAEEKLVTFPADDFSKDAFKQMADLFYPPLLDTPDGQPKRKIGRIRYGNAFEGLIADCAGDMTLGDKKALLISKKNEEWLLSRIDQSNAKTLAFIPSHPFGYTAGKWREWYPDVVAEEGASGTVINELLSGNKGSLTTEVNKYLWQEGWFFQHQRLIKAISERKGSRFVFSGDIHAIGAVSIIKSGKLKLKTKLKSFLVGSVGSSSAGWPSFARGITAESPENLACESIYEVKEENGF
;
A
#
# COMPACT_ATOMS: atom_id res chain seq x y z
N ILE A 1 3.81 4.02 -30.89
CA ILE A 1 2.77 4.40 -29.91
C ILE A 1 2.97 5.86 -29.59
N LYS A 2 1.92 6.69 -29.69
CA LYS A 2 1.96 8.10 -29.31
C LYS A 2 1.80 8.24 -27.80
N GLY A 3 2.64 9.08 -27.18
CA GLY A 3 2.53 9.42 -25.76
C GLY A 3 1.32 10.31 -25.48
N ILE A 4 0.75 10.14 -24.30
CA ILE A 4 -0.31 10.97 -23.72
C ILE A 4 0.33 11.81 -22.63
N GLN A 5 0.38 13.12 -22.81
CA GLN A 5 0.89 14.05 -21.81
C GLN A 5 -0.04 14.04 -20.58
N LYS A 6 0.51 13.91 -19.39
CA LYS A 6 -0.22 13.79 -18.12
C LYS A 6 -0.13 15.04 -17.25
N ASP A 7 0.81 15.92 -17.54
CA ASP A 7 1.06 17.15 -16.79
C ASP A 7 1.02 18.39 -17.69
N ARG A 8 1.00 19.59 -17.11
CA ARG A 8 0.86 20.86 -17.84
C ARG A 8 2.08 21.23 -18.68
N ILE A 9 3.28 20.77 -18.28
CA ILE A 9 4.55 21.19 -18.88
C ILE A 9 5.26 20.12 -19.71
N GLY A 10 4.65 18.93 -19.86
CA GLY A 10 5.15 17.89 -20.76
C GLY A 10 6.34 17.08 -20.20
N THR A 11 6.42 16.90 -18.88
CA THR A 11 7.46 16.04 -18.26
C THR A 11 6.98 14.65 -17.88
N ASN A 12 5.66 14.46 -17.76
CA ASN A 12 5.06 13.18 -17.43
C ASN A 12 4.21 12.68 -18.61
N TRP A 13 4.54 11.50 -19.11
CA TRP A 13 3.92 10.92 -20.29
C TRP A 13 3.51 9.46 -20.03
N GLN A 14 2.37 9.09 -20.58
CA GLN A 14 1.86 7.72 -20.55
C GLN A 14 1.76 7.17 -21.97
N PHE A 15 2.12 5.89 -22.12
CA PHE A 15 2.01 5.17 -23.38
C PHE A 15 1.14 3.95 -23.17
N ILE A 16 0.09 3.79 -23.96
CA ILE A 16 -0.85 2.67 -23.89
C ILE A 16 -0.94 2.00 -25.24
N SER A 17 -0.93 0.67 -25.26
CA SER A 17 -1.15 -0.12 -26.48
C SER A 17 -2.01 -1.33 -26.15
N ASP A 18 -3.01 -1.58 -26.98
CA ASP A 18 -3.89 -2.74 -27.00
C ASP A 18 -3.49 -3.79 -28.07
N LYS A 19 -2.43 -3.51 -28.84
CA LYS A 19 -2.00 -4.30 -30.00
C LYS A 19 -0.76 -5.14 -29.75
N LEU A 20 -0.44 -5.39 -28.49
CA LEU A 20 0.71 -6.20 -28.13
C LEU A 20 0.33 -7.68 -28.09
N LEU A 21 1.19 -8.52 -28.67
CA LEU A 21 1.05 -9.97 -28.57
C LEU A 21 1.40 -10.43 -27.15
N SER A 22 0.73 -11.45 -26.65
CA SER A 22 1.06 -12.08 -25.37
C SER A 22 2.36 -12.88 -25.47
N ASP A 23 3.06 -13.04 -24.37
CA ASP A 23 4.34 -13.79 -24.24
C ASP A 23 5.42 -13.37 -25.26
N HIS A 24 5.44 -12.09 -25.59
CA HIS A 24 6.32 -11.55 -26.62
C HIS A 24 7.26 -10.50 -26.06
N SER A 25 8.54 -10.53 -26.50
CA SER A 25 9.55 -9.54 -26.10
C SER A 25 9.61 -8.40 -27.11
N TYR A 26 9.36 -7.19 -26.65
CA TYR A 26 9.42 -5.97 -27.43
C TYR A 26 10.68 -5.18 -27.10
N LYS A 27 11.30 -4.63 -28.12
CA LYS A 27 12.36 -3.64 -27.98
C LYS A 27 11.74 -2.26 -28.01
N LEU A 28 11.78 -1.56 -26.90
CA LEU A 28 11.19 -0.24 -26.73
C LEU A 28 12.25 0.86 -26.81
N GLN A 29 11.89 2.03 -27.32
CA GLN A 29 12.70 3.22 -27.32
C GLN A 29 11.83 4.46 -27.21
N LEU A 30 12.21 5.40 -26.36
CA LEU A 30 11.58 6.72 -26.31
C LEU A 30 12.19 7.63 -27.38
N ILE A 31 11.34 8.29 -28.16
CA ILE A 31 11.72 9.20 -29.24
C ILE A 31 10.95 10.51 -29.07
N SER A 32 11.62 11.64 -29.18
CA SER A 32 11.02 12.97 -29.23
C SER A 32 11.55 13.71 -30.45
N GLU A 33 10.65 14.26 -31.25
CA GLU A 33 10.99 15.04 -32.46
C GLU A 33 11.93 14.30 -33.45
N GLY A 34 11.91 12.96 -33.43
CA GLY A 34 12.76 12.10 -34.25
C GLY A 34 14.02 11.61 -33.56
N ASP A 35 14.39 12.21 -32.44
CA ASP A 35 15.61 11.86 -31.70
C ASP A 35 15.36 10.89 -30.55
N PRO A 36 16.25 9.88 -30.35
CA PRO A 36 16.19 8.98 -29.22
C PRO A 36 16.47 9.69 -27.89
N LEU A 37 15.53 9.67 -26.96
CA LEU A 37 15.72 10.20 -25.61
C LEU A 37 16.50 9.25 -24.69
N TYR A 38 16.48 7.97 -24.99
CA TYR A 38 17.16 6.94 -24.21
C TYR A 38 17.55 5.75 -25.07
N LYS A 39 18.56 4.98 -24.65
CA LYS A 39 18.91 3.72 -25.34
C LYS A 39 17.77 2.71 -25.25
N PRO A 40 17.56 1.90 -26.30
CA PRO A 40 16.50 0.88 -26.31
C PRO A 40 16.63 -0.11 -25.15
N TRP A 41 15.46 -0.62 -24.71
CA TRP A 41 15.38 -1.70 -23.70
C TRP A 41 14.34 -2.73 -24.10
N ASN A 42 14.42 -3.92 -23.53
CA ASN A 42 13.45 -4.98 -23.75
C ASN A 42 12.39 -4.96 -22.66
N LEU A 43 11.14 -5.26 -23.06
CA LEU A 43 10.02 -5.49 -22.16
C LEU A 43 9.20 -6.66 -22.69
N LYS A 44 8.97 -7.66 -21.86
CA LYS A 44 8.17 -8.83 -22.20
C LYS A 44 6.73 -8.64 -21.75
N THR A 45 5.77 -8.96 -22.63
CA THR A 45 4.36 -9.02 -22.29
C THR A 45 4.03 -10.30 -21.55
N PHE A 46 2.99 -10.27 -20.75
CA PHE A 46 2.55 -11.47 -20.02
C PHE A 46 2.01 -12.56 -20.95
N PRO A 47 2.19 -13.83 -20.60
CA PRO A 47 1.56 -14.93 -21.28
C PRO A 47 0.02 -14.87 -21.13
N SER A 48 -0.70 -15.29 -22.15
CA SER A 48 -2.18 -15.33 -22.11
C SER A 48 -2.69 -16.25 -20.99
N PRO A 49 -3.90 -16.04 -20.47
CA PRO A 49 -4.45 -16.84 -19.38
C PRO A 49 -4.41 -18.36 -19.58
N ASP A 50 -4.47 -18.82 -20.82
CA ASP A 50 -4.49 -20.23 -21.17
C ASP A 50 -3.08 -20.81 -21.43
N THR A 51 -2.06 -19.95 -21.49
CA THR A 51 -0.68 -20.41 -21.67
C THR A 51 -0.22 -21.17 -20.43
N LYS A 52 0.27 -22.41 -20.66
CA LYS A 52 0.85 -23.20 -19.57
C LYS A 52 2.17 -22.59 -19.14
N VAL A 53 2.21 -22.18 -17.89
CA VAL A 53 3.40 -21.66 -17.22
C VAL A 53 3.72 -22.54 -16.02
N GLU A 54 4.97 -22.92 -15.85
CA GLU A 54 5.40 -23.81 -14.76
C GLU A 54 5.68 -23.01 -13.49
N ASN A 55 6.45 -21.96 -13.62
CA ASN A 55 6.88 -21.11 -12.50
C ASN A 55 6.60 -19.65 -12.81
N VAL A 56 6.36 -18.87 -11.76
CA VAL A 56 6.25 -17.42 -11.78
C VAL A 56 7.03 -16.86 -10.59
N SER A 57 7.85 -15.86 -10.86
CA SER A 57 8.62 -15.15 -9.83
C SER A 57 8.07 -13.74 -9.67
N VAL A 58 7.66 -13.40 -8.45
CA VAL A 58 7.06 -12.11 -8.13
C VAL A 58 7.90 -11.41 -7.07
N MET A 59 8.30 -10.17 -7.34
CA MET A 59 8.90 -9.29 -6.34
C MET A 59 7.80 -8.47 -5.68
N ALA A 60 7.55 -8.66 -4.39
CA ALA A 60 6.56 -7.90 -3.63
C ALA A 60 7.24 -7.11 -2.50
N PHE A 61 6.86 -5.86 -2.33
CA PHE A 61 7.38 -4.96 -1.30
C PHE A 61 6.36 -3.86 -0.97
N THR A 62 6.58 -3.19 0.16
CA THR A 62 5.71 -2.09 0.63
C THR A 62 6.54 -0.90 1.11
N CYS A 63 5.88 0.23 1.38
CA CYS A 63 6.42 1.37 2.11
C CYS A 63 7.78 1.81 1.55
N ALA A 64 7.87 1.97 0.23
CA ALA A 64 9.13 2.30 -0.43
C ALA A 64 9.43 3.80 -0.44
N GLY A 65 8.42 4.65 -0.21
CA GLY A 65 8.53 6.11 -0.18
C GLY A 65 9.35 6.65 0.97
N GLY A 66 9.21 7.93 1.19
CA GLY A 66 9.81 8.68 2.28
C GLY A 66 10.92 9.66 1.84
N PRO A 67 10.91 10.88 2.39
CA PRO A 67 11.91 11.89 2.10
C PRO A 67 13.30 11.52 2.63
N GLU A 68 14.33 11.66 1.80
CA GLU A 68 15.71 11.45 2.22
C GLU A 68 16.15 12.53 3.21
N GLY A 69 16.96 12.13 4.20
CA GLY A 69 17.58 13.06 5.15
C GLY A 69 16.70 13.49 6.32
N PHE A 70 15.47 12.99 6.42
CA PHE A 70 14.64 13.27 7.58
C PHE A 70 15.15 12.53 8.81
N LYS A 71 15.62 13.30 9.80
CA LYS A 71 16.22 12.78 11.05
C LYS A 71 15.53 13.38 12.27
N ILE A 72 15.24 12.55 13.27
CA ILE A 72 14.83 12.99 14.60
C ILE A 72 15.86 12.49 15.60
N SER A 73 16.38 13.42 16.43
CA SER A 73 17.41 13.10 17.42
C SER A 73 18.62 12.34 16.85
N GLY A 74 19.02 12.68 15.62
CA GLY A 74 20.15 12.04 14.92
C GLY A 74 19.83 10.70 14.26
N LYS A 75 18.63 10.18 14.42
CA LYS A 75 18.20 8.90 13.81
C LYS A 75 17.44 9.16 12.52
N GLU A 76 17.77 8.44 11.46
CA GLU A 76 17.06 8.51 10.18
C GLU A 76 15.71 7.80 10.26
N PHE A 77 14.64 8.47 9.81
CA PHE A 77 13.30 7.91 9.72
C PHE A 77 13.13 7.03 8.50
N PHE A 78 13.71 7.46 7.40
CA PHE A 78 13.67 6.72 6.14
C PHE A 78 15.08 6.35 5.73
N LYS A 79 15.22 5.19 5.12
CA LYS A 79 16.51 4.75 4.58
C LYS A 79 16.96 5.66 3.44
N PRO A 80 18.26 5.92 3.32
CA PRO A 80 18.80 6.71 2.23
C PRO A 80 18.37 6.17 0.87
N LEU A 81 18.14 7.07 -0.10
CA LEU A 81 17.71 6.71 -1.45
C LEU A 81 18.61 5.65 -2.09
N LYS A 82 19.94 5.81 -1.97
CA LYS A 82 20.90 4.84 -2.49
C LYS A 82 20.74 3.43 -1.90
N PHE A 83 20.37 3.34 -0.62
CA PHE A 83 20.12 2.06 0.02
C PHE A 83 18.86 1.41 -0.55
N ARG A 84 17.74 2.15 -0.63
CA ARG A 84 16.49 1.67 -1.23
C ARG A 84 16.69 1.23 -2.68
N GLN A 85 17.47 1.98 -3.44
CA GLN A 85 17.85 1.64 -4.82
C GLN A 85 18.66 0.35 -4.89
N LYS A 86 19.55 0.09 -3.90
CA LYS A 86 20.30 -1.17 -3.81
C LYS A 86 19.37 -2.34 -3.52
N VAL A 87 18.42 -2.19 -2.60
CA VAL A 87 17.40 -3.23 -2.33
C VAL A 87 16.64 -3.60 -3.61
N PHE A 88 16.24 -2.61 -4.41
CA PHE A 88 15.61 -2.88 -5.70
C PHE A 88 16.54 -3.58 -6.69
N ALA A 89 17.83 -3.18 -6.75
CA ALA A 89 18.78 -3.83 -7.63
C ALA A 89 19.00 -5.31 -7.26
N GLU A 90 19.10 -5.62 -5.96
CA GLU A 90 19.20 -7.00 -5.48
C GLU A 90 17.95 -7.82 -5.80
N GLY A 91 16.76 -7.29 -5.53
CA GLY A 91 15.50 -7.96 -5.88
C GLY A 91 15.36 -8.20 -7.38
N LEU A 92 15.72 -7.23 -8.22
CA LEU A 92 15.67 -7.34 -9.67
C LEU A 92 16.74 -8.29 -10.23
N SER A 93 17.85 -8.51 -9.52
CA SER A 93 18.89 -9.47 -9.93
C SER A 93 18.39 -10.92 -9.92
N LEU A 94 17.31 -11.20 -9.19
CA LEU A 94 16.63 -12.50 -9.19
C LEU A 94 15.71 -12.69 -10.42
N ASN A 95 15.68 -11.72 -11.33
CA ASN A 95 14.88 -11.74 -12.57
C ASN A 95 13.40 -12.04 -12.34
N PRO A 96 12.69 -11.28 -11.50
CA PRO A 96 11.26 -11.50 -11.32
C PRO A 96 10.50 -11.22 -12.62
N ASP A 97 9.45 -12.01 -12.88
CA ASP A 97 8.57 -11.82 -14.03
C ASP A 97 7.83 -10.47 -13.95
N PHE A 98 7.51 -10.05 -12.73
CA PHE A 98 6.95 -8.73 -12.44
C PHE A 98 7.11 -8.37 -10.95
N ALA A 99 6.82 -7.11 -10.64
CA ALA A 99 6.85 -6.59 -9.28
C ALA A 99 5.49 -6.02 -8.87
N ILE A 100 5.24 -6.02 -7.55
CA ILE A 100 4.08 -5.41 -6.93
C ILE A 100 4.56 -4.53 -5.77
N SER A 101 4.24 -3.25 -5.84
CA SER A 101 4.46 -2.29 -4.77
C SER A 101 3.13 -2.11 -4.02
N ILE A 102 3.10 -2.50 -2.75
CA ILE A 102 1.88 -2.56 -1.94
C ILE A 102 1.88 -1.40 -0.96
N GLY A 103 1.30 -0.29 -1.37
CA GLY A 103 1.09 0.90 -0.56
C GLY A 103 2.32 1.72 -0.20
N ASP A 104 2.07 2.92 0.27
CA ASP A 104 3.06 3.88 0.82
C ASP A 104 4.19 4.19 -0.17
N HIS A 105 3.81 4.54 -1.39
CA HIS A 105 4.77 4.96 -2.41
C HIS A 105 5.31 6.36 -2.12
N ILE A 106 4.55 7.14 -1.35
CA ILE A 106 4.90 8.46 -0.87
C ILE A 106 4.59 8.60 0.62
N TYR A 107 5.32 9.47 1.29
CA TYR A 107 5.04 9.90 2.66
C TYR A 107 4.97 11.41 2.67
N TRP A 108 3.76 11.92 2.76
CA TRP A 108 3.45 13.33 2.84
C TRP A 108 2.11 13.51 3.54
N ASP A 109 2.13 13.64 4.83
CA ASP A 109 0.91 13.84 5.61
C ASP A 109 0.46 15.29 5.51
N LEU A 110 -0.74 15.53 5.01
CA LEU A 110 -1.35 16.85 4.86
C LEU A 110 -1.59 17.57 6.19
N ARG A 111 -1.49 16.87 7.30
CA ARG A 111 -1.71 17.40 8.65
C ARG A 111 -0.87 18.60 9.01
N GLY A 112 0.30 18.73 8.43
CA GLY A 112 1.15 19.90 8.62
C GLY A 112 0.45 21.21 8.29
N GLU A 113 -0.45 21.18 7.31
CA GLU A 113 -1.20 22.37 6.84
C GLU A 113 -2.42 22.68 7.70
N ASN A 114 -3.08 21.64 8.24
CA ASN A 114 -4.25 21.77 9.11
C ASN A 114 -3.89 21.64 10.61
N ALA A 115 -2.66 21.84 10.93
CA ALA A 115 -2.11 21.69 12.27
C ALA A 115 -2.90 22.29 13.45
N PRO A 116 -3.68 23.38 13.32
CA PRO A 116 -4.50 23.87 14.42
C PRO A 116 -5.66 22.97 14.82
N GLN A 117 -6.13 22.12 13.90
CA GLN A 117 -7.31 21.28 14.10
C GLN A 117 -6.98 19.90 14.69
N VAL A 118 -5.74 19.50 14.59
CA VAL A 118 -5.30 18.18 15.07
C VAL A 118 -4.85 18.30 16.51
N GLY A 119 -5.46 17.57 17.43
CA GLY A 119 -5.28 17.65 18.89
C GLY A 119 -3.92 17.31 19.46
N ARG A 120 -2.85 17.24 18.66
CA ARG A 120 -1.47 16.98 19.15
C ARG A 120 -1.04 18.02 20.16
N LYS A 121 -0.78 17.60 21.40
CA LYS A 121 -0.44 18.47 22.53
C LYS A 121 0.87 19.26 22.33
N ASN A 122 1.77 18.80 21.46
CA ASN A 122 3.07 19.46 21.25
C ASN A 122 3.11 20.32 19.98
N LYS A 123 2.80 21.61 20.14
CA LYS A 123 2.78 22.60 19.05
C LYS A 123 4.13 22.75 18.32
N LEU A 124 5.25 22.48 19.00
CA LEU A 124 6.59 22.59 18.44
C LEU A 124 6.89 21.47 17.44
N ILE A 125 6.57 20.22 17.77
CA ILE A 125 6.76 19.09 16.87
C ILE A 125 5.89 19.25 15.61
N LYS A 126 4.66 19.70 15.76
CA LYS A 126 3.77 20.07 14.67
C LYS A 126 4.39 21.09 13.72
N PHE A 127 4.88 22.18 14.28
CA PHE A 127 5.49 23.27 13.51
C PHE A 127 6.71 22.77 12.74
N PHE A 128 7.58 21.99 13.37
CA PHE A 128 8.80 21.50 12.71
C PHE A 128 8.52 20.46 11.64
N LEU A 129 7.63 19.52 11.85
CA LEU A 129 7.28 18.49 10.85
C LEU A 129 6.56 19.09 9.64
N GLY A 130 5.54 19.89 9.87
CA GLY A 130 4.80 20.55 8.78
C GLY A 130 5.66 21.55 8.03
N SER A 131 6.52 22.32 8.74
CA SER A 131 7.42 23.27 8.12
C SER A 131 8.51 22.59 7.29
N TYR A 132 9.07 21.47 7.76
CA TYR A 132 10.10 20.74 7.00
C TYR A 132 9.56 20.21 5.68
N ILE A 133 8.44 19.52 5.70
CA ILE A 133 7.82 18.95 4.50
C ILE A 133 7.37 20.06 3.54
N GLY A 134 6.77 21.12 4.06
CA GLY A 134 6.39 22.30 3.28
C GLY A 134 7.58 23.03 2.65
N LEU A 135 8.73 23.07 3.33
CA LEU A 135 9.96 23.64 2.77
C LEU A 135 10.54 22.77 1.64
N VAL A 136 10.48 21.45 1.77
CA VAL A 136 11.05 20.52 0.78
C VAL A 136 10.18 20.42 -0.47
N TYR A 137 8.88 20.22 -0.30
CA TYR A 137 7.97 19.92 -1.42
C TYR A 137 7.03 21.05 -1.80
N GLY A 138 6.85 22.05 -0.94
CA GLY A 138 5.82 23.07 -1.04
C GLY A 138 4.53 22.66 -0.32
N SER A 139 3.59 23.60 -0.21
CA SER A 139 2.30 23.42 0.45
C SER A 139 1.17 23.43 -0.55
N PHE A 140 0.20 22.54 -0.37
CA PHE A 140 -1.01 22.53 -1.17
C PHE A 140 -1.89 23.76 -0.89
N ASN A 141 -2.51 24.28 -1.94
CA ASN A 141 -3.63 25.19 -1.81
C ASN A 141 -4.94 24.39 -1.86
N ARG A 142 -5.49 24.05 -0.70
CA ARG A 142 -6.71 23.24 -0.60
C ARG A 142 -8.00 23.97 -1.02
N SER A 143 -7.93 25.27 -1.29
CA SER A 143 -9.05 26.01 -1.88
C SER A 143 -9.11 25.90 -3.41
N GLU A 144 -8.10 25.28 -4.02
CA GLU A 144 -8.02 24.99 -5.45
C GLU A 144 -8.07 23.47 -5.68
N GLU A 145 -8.42 23.05 -6.90
CA GLU A 145 -8.34 21.65 -7.30
C GLU A 145 -6.90 21.11 -7.19
N ALA A 146 -6.75 19.81 -6.93
CA ALA A 146 -5.44 19.17 -6.89
C ALA A 146 -4.69 19.25 -8.24
N SER A 147 -5.42 19.40 -9.34
CA SER A 147 -4.89 19.63 -10.70
C SER A 147 -4.45 21.07 -10.97
N SER A 148 -4.64 22.02 -10.04
CA SER A 148 -4.18 23.41 -10.24
C SER A 148 -2.67 23.47 -10.43
N SER A 149 -2.18 24.50 -11.09
CA SER A 149 -0.74 24.65 -11.38
C SER A 149 0.13 24.62 -10.11
N LYS A 150 -0.35 25.21 -9.01
CA LYS A 150 0.36 25.23 -7.72
C LYS A 150 0.39 23.83 -7.11
N ASN A 151 -0.75 23.15 -7.06
CA ASN A 151 -0.88 21.83 -6.45
C ASN A 151 -0.17 20.76 -7.30
N GLU A 152 -0.26 20.81 -8.63
CA GLU A 152 0.49 19.93 -9.52
C GLU A 152 2.00 20.04 -9.29
N LYS A 153 2.52 21.26 -9.06
CA LYS A 153 3.94 21.46 -8.73
C LYS A 153 4.32 20.73 -7.44
N VAL A 154 3.49 20.80 -6.40
CA VAL A 154 3.73 20.08 -5.13
C VAL A 154 3.71 18.57 -5.35
N LEU A 155 2.69 18.06 -6.06
CA LEU A 155 2.60 16.63 -6.40
C LEU A 155 3.83 16.15 -7.16
N LYS A 156 4.31 16.93 -8.12
CA LYS A 156 5.52 16.60 -8.89
C LYS A 156 6.78 16.64 -8.06
N ASN A 157 6.92 17.59 -7.15
CA ASN A 157 8.06 17.63 -6.24
C ASN A 157 8.11 16.36 -5.38
N ILE A 158 6.98 15.94 -4.81
CA ILE A 158 6.87 14.72 -4.01
C ILE A 158 7.17 13.50 -4.87
N GLY A 159 6.47 13.35 -6.00
CA GLY A 159 6.59 12.16 -6.86
C GLY A 159 7.95 12.06 -7.55
N ASN A 160 8.59 13.17 -7.92
CA ASN A 160 9.94 13.17 -8.47
C ASN A 160 10.97 12.67 -7.46
N ASP A 161 10.86 13.08 -6.20
CA ASP A 161 11.77 12.67 -5.13
C ASP A 161 11.51 11.21 -4.72
N GLN A 162 10.30 10.89 -4.36
CA GLN A 162 9.98 9.62 -3.72
C GLN A 162 9.68 8.48 -4.69
N ILE A 163 9.25 8.78 -5.92
CA ILE A 163 8.91 7.77 -6.93
C ILE A 163 9.93 7.79 -8.07
N ALA A 164 10.02 8.88 -8.83
CA ALA A 164 10.84 8.89 -10.03
C ALA A 164 12.34 8.68 -9.72
N SER A 165 12.87 9.32 -8.67
CA SER A 165 14.27 9.14 -8.26
C SER A 165 14.54 7.73 -7.72
N LEU A 166 13.58 7.14 -7.00
CA LEU A 166 13.73 5.81 -6.42
C LEU A 166 13.65 4.71 -7.49
N TYR A 167 12.58 4.70 -8.27
CA TYR A 167 12.37 3.67 -9.29
C TYR A 167 13.24 3.90 -10.52
N GLY A 168 13.33 5.14 -11.00
CA GLY A 168 14.15 5.54 -12.14
C GLY A 168 13.89 4.67 -13.36
N THR A 169 14.99 4.18 -13.97
CA THR A 169 14.93 3.25 -15.10
C THR A 169 15.10 1.77 -14.66
N ARG A 170 15.08 1.48 -13.35
CA ARG A 170 15.36 0.12 -12.84
C ARG A 170 14.34 -0.89 -13.29
N PHE A 171 13.07 -0.51 -13.25
CA PHE A 171 11.94 -1.37 -13.61
C PHE A 171 11.56 -1.30 -15.11
N LYS A 172 12.36 -0.69 -15.96
CA LYS A 172 12.03 -0.53 -17.39
C LYS A 172 11.80 -1.85 -18.14
N SER A 173 12.42 -2.94 -17.68
CA SER A 173 12.30 -4.28 -18.27
C SER A 173 11.47 -5.25 -17.42
N THR A 174 11.05 -4.84 -16.23
CA THR A 174 10.23 -5.63 -15.31
C THR A 174 8.92 -4.88 -15.06
N PRO A 175 7.77 -5.40 -15.50
CA PRO A 175 6.49 -4.78 -15.22
C PRO A 175 6.28 -4.61 -13.72
N ILE A 176 5.75 -3.45 -13.29
CA ILE A 176 5.46 -3.17 -11.90
C ILE A 176 4.04 -2.65 -11.75
N PHE A 177 3.35 -3.10 -10.71
CA PHE A 177 2.00 -2.71 -10.34
C PHE A 177 2.02 -1.98 -9.01
N PHE A 178 1.25 -0.90 -8.92
CA PHE A 178 1.15 -0.07 -7.73
C PHE A 178 -0.24 -0.21 -7.11
N ILE A 179 -0.26 -0.50 -5.82
CA ILE A 179 -1.48 -0.58 -5.00
C ILE A 179 -1.39 0.56 -3.99
N PRO A 180 -2.30 1.53 -3.98
CA PRO A 180 -2.24 2.62 -3.00
C PRO A 180 -2.63 2.15 -1.60
N ASP A 181 -2.14 2.86 -0.59
CA ASP A 181 -2.58 2.77 0.79
C ASP A 181 -2.78 4.17 1.39
N ASP A 182 -2.91 4.29 2.71
CA ASP A 182 -3.27 5.54 3.39
C ASP A 182 -2.35 6.73 3.07
N HIS A 183 -1.04 6.55 3.14
CA HIS A 183 -0.09 7.62 2.82
C HIS A 183 -0.16 8.08 1.36
N ASP A 184 -0.58 7.23 0.43
CA ASP A 184 -0.80 7.63 -0.97
C ASP A 184 -1.97 8.60 -1.12
N TYR A 185 -2.85 8.66 -0.12
CA TYR A 185 -3.93 9.65 -0.01
C TYR A 185 -3.51 10.91 0.75
N PHE A 186 -2.22 11.11 0.96
CA PHE A 186 -1.66 12.26 1.69
C PHE A 186 -2.14 12.37 3.13
N GLU A 187 -2.49 11.25 3.71
CA GLU A 187 -2.90 11.11 5.11
C GLU A 187 -2.24 9.88 5.72
N ASN A 188 -2.34 9.78 7.02
CA ASN A 188 -2.08 8.56 7.75
C ASN A 188 -3.39 8.16 8.43
N ASP A 189 -3.71 6.90 8.48
CA ASP A 189 -4.96 6.38 9.06
C ASP A 189 -5.06 6.48 10.59
N ASP A 190 -4.55 7.54 11.11
CA ASP A 190 -4.51 7.89 12.52
C ASP A 190 -5.89 8.24 13.09
N ALA A 191 -6.15 7.87 14.32
CA ALA A 191 -7.25 8.38 15.12
C ALA A 191 -6.78 8.93 16.46
N GLU A 192 -7.23 10.12 16.77
CA GLU A 192 -7.11 10.73 18.09
C GLU A 192 -8.48 10.86 18.73
N GLU A 193 -8.55 11.11 20.06
CA GLU A 193 -9.82 11.23 20.79
C GLU A 193 -10.85 12.13 20.11
N LYS A 194 -10.42 13.14 19.38
CA LYS A 194 -11.28 14.15 18.77
C LYS A 194 -11.23 14.21 17.26
N LEU A 195 -10.32 13.48 16.62
CA LEU A 195 -10.10 13.57 15.20
C LEU A 195 -9.83 12.20 14.59
N VAL A 196 -10.61 11.87 13.58
CA VAL A 196 -10.37 10.75 12.67
C VAL A 196 -9.88 11.35 11.37
N THR A 197 -8.67 11.00 10.96
CA THR A 197 -8.06 11.55 9.74
C THR A 197 -8.38 10.73 8.51
N PHE A 198 -8.88 9.52 8.71
CA PHE A 198 -9.28 8.63 7.65
C PHE A 198 -10.74 8.16 7.88
N PRO A 199 -11.60 8.02 6.90
CA PRO A 199 -11.37 8.04 5.43
C PRO A 199 -10.86 9.39 4.91
N ALA A 200 -10.03 9.31 3.85
CA ALA A 200 -9.50 10.49 3.20
C ALA A 200 -10.60 11.44 2.72
N ASP A 201 -10.39 12.73 2.86
CA ASP A 201 -11.33 13.74 2.37
C ASP A 201 -11.30 13.89 0.83
N ASP A 202 -12.18 14.71 0.29
CA ASP A 202 -12.32 14.85 -1.16
C ASP A 202 -11.07 15.45 -1.81
N PHE A 203 -10.39 16.39 -1.14
CA PHE A 203 -9.15 16.94 -1.66
C PHE A 203 -8.04 15.87 -1.70
N SER A 204 -7.88 15.09 -0.65
CA SER A 204 -6.89 14.02 -0.57
C SER A 204 -7.14 12.93 -1.62
N LYS A 205 -8.41 12.57 -1.85
CA LYS A 205 -8.81 11.66 -2.94
C LYS A 205 -8.49 12.21 -4.32
N ASP A 206 -8.71 13.51 -4.55
CA ASP A 206 -8.37 14.16 -5.82
C ASP A 206 -6.85 14.29 -5.99
N ALA A 207 -6.12 14.63 -4.93
CA ALA A 207 -4.66 14.68 -4.93
C ALA A 207 -4.05 13.30 -5.26
N PHE A 208 -4.56 12.21 -4.66
CA PHE A 208 -4.16 10.85 -5.03
C PHE A 208 -4.42 10.56 -6.50
N LYS A 209 -5.61 10.91 -7.01
CA LYS A 209 -5.95 10.70 -8.42
C LYS A 209 -4.95 11.40 -9.35
N GLN A 210 -4.60 12.67 -9.06
CA GLN A 210 -3.61 13.40 -9.84
C GLN A 210 -2.21 12.81 -9.72
N MET A 211 -1.78 12.41 -8.51
CA MET A 211 -0.50 11.73 -8.29
C MET A 211 -0.42 10.43 -9.09
N ALA A 212 -1.49 9.64 -9.05
CA ALA A 212 -1.59 8.39 -9.78
C ALA A 212 -1.58 8.60 -11.30
N ASP A 213 -2.21 9.66 -11.80
CA ASP A 213 -2.16 10.02 -13.22
C ASP A 213 -0.77 10.44 -13.69
N LEU A 214 0.02 11.03 -12.80
CA LEU A 214 1.38 11.45 -13.11
C LEU A 214 2.40 10.29 -13.03
N PHE A 215 2.27 9.38 -12.06
CA PHE A 215 3.36 8.46 -11.71
C PHE A 215 3.02 6.98 -11.73
N TYR A 216 1.74 6.57 -11.58
CA TYR A 216 1.39 5.15 -11.50
C TYR A 216 0.73 4.64 -12.78
N PRO A 217 1.21 3.53 -13.35
CA PRO A 217 0.50 2.89 -14.46
C PRO A 217 -0.87 2.38 -13.96
N PRO A 218 -1.94 2.51 -14.79
CA PRO A 218 -3.24 2.01 -14.41
C PRO A 218 -3.33 0.47 -14.51
N LEU A 219 -4.17 -0.11 -13.67
CA LEU A 219 -4.64 -1.47 -13.84
C LEU A 219 -5.65 -1.53 -15.01
N LEU A 220 -5.51 -2.51 -15.87
CA LEU A 220 -6.32 -2.62 -17.10
C LEU A 220 -7.54 -3.53 -16.93
N ASP A 221 -7.41 -4.62 -16.14
CA ASP A 221 -8.50 -5.55 -15.85
C ASP A 221 -9.15 -5.18 -14.52
N THR A 222 -10.22 -4.41 -14.60
CA THR A 222 -10.90 -3.78 -13.46
C THR A 222 -12.41 -4.02 -13.50
N PRO A 223 -13.16 -3.82 -12.41
CA PRO A 223 -14.60 -4.07 -12.33
C PRO A 223 -15.45 -3.42 -13.43
N ASP A 224 -15.05 -2.24 -13.89
CA ASP A 224 -15.81 -1.45 -14.86
C ASP A 224 -15.24 -1.56 -16.28
N GLY A 225 -14.18 -2.36 -16.48
CA GLY A 225 -13.46 -2.42 -17.74
C GLY A 225 -12.74 -1.12 -18.14
N GLN A 226 -12.64 -0.15 -17.23
CA GLN A 226 -11.92 1.10 -17.42
C GLN A 226 -10.60 1.09 -16.62
N PRO A 227 -9.52 1.63 -17.16
CA PRO A 227 -8.24 1.68 -16.46
C PRO A 227 -8.39 2.36 -15.09
N LYS A 228 -7.97 1.68 -14.03
CA LYS A 228 -8.03 2.15 -12.64
C LYS A 228 -6.73 1.88 -11.90
N ARG A 229 -6.65 2.37 -10.65
CA ARG A 229 -5.45 2.21 -9.80
C ARG A 229 -5.75 1.60 -8.43
N LYS A 230 -7.01 1.34 -8.14
CA LYS A 230 -7.48 0.91 -6.81
C LYS A 230 -7.83 -0.57 -6.73
N ILE A 231 -8.37 -1.12 -7.80
CA ILE A 231 -8.83 -2.50 -7.82
C ILE A 231 -8.65 -3.09 -9.21
N GLY A 232 -8.21 -4.32 -9.26
CA GLY A 232 -8.01 -4.99 -10.53
C GLY A 232 -7.38 -6.36 -10.40
N ARG A 233 -7.09 -6.94 -11.54
CA ARG A 233 -6.53 -8.27 -11.66
C ARG A 233 -5.20 -8.25 -12.42
N ILE A 234 -4.25 -9.03 -11.92
CA ILE A 234 -3.02 -9.39 -12.64
C ILE A 234 -3.15 -10.85 -13.01
N ARG A 235 -2.98 -11.19 -14.29
CA ARG A 235 -3.00 -12.57 -14.74
C ARG A 235 -1.71 -12.92 -15.48
N TYR A 236 -1.01 -13.97 -15.03
CA TYR A 236 0.22 -14.47 -15.63
C TYR A 236 0.06 -15.93 -16.04
N GLY A 237 -0.29 -16.15 -17.30
CA GLY A 237 -0.61 -17.47 -17.80
C GLY A 237 -1.68 -18.20 -16.97
N ASN A 238 -1.59 -19.51 -16.92
CA ASN A 238 -2.42 -20.34 -16.03
C ASN A 238 -1.80 -20.47 -14.61
N ALA A 239 -0.61 -19.92 -14.38
CA ALA A 239 0.13 -20.12 -13.13
C ALA A 239 -0.37 -19.20 -12.01
N PHE A 240 -0.64 -17.92 -12.29
CA PHE A 240 -0.89 -16.94 -11.26
C PHE A 240 -2.04 -15.99 -11.61
N GLU A 241 -2.84 -15.69 -10.61
CA GLU A 241 -3.82 -14.61 -10.61
C GLU A 241 -3.71 -13.81 -9.32
N GLY A 242 -3.44 -12.52 -9.44
CA GLY A 242 -3.41 -11.56 -8.35
C GLY A 242 -4.66 -10.69 -8.38
N LEU A 243 -5.40 -10.64 -7.29
CA LEU A 243 -6.54 -9.74 -7.10
C LEU A 243 -6.12 -8.61 -6.17
N ILE A 244 -6.03 -7.42 -6.71
CA ILE A 244 -5.60 -6.22 -6.03
C ILE A 244 -6.80 -5.50 -5.45
N ALA A 245 -6.67 -5.02 -4.20
CA ALA A 245 -7.68 -4.19 -3.55
C ALA A 245 -7.04 -3.08 -2.72
N ASP A 246 -7.36 -1.85 -3.08
CA ASP A 246 -7.13 -0.67 -2.27
C ASP A 246 -8.18 -0.62 -1.15
N CYS A 247 -7.75 -0.87 0.07
CA CYS A 247 -8.61 -0.77 1.23
C CYS A 247 -8.72 0.69 1.72
N ALA A 248 -7.69 1.50 1.54
CA ALA A 248 -7.66 2.88 2.03
C ALA A 248 -8.67 3.78 1.30
N GLY A 249 -8.71 3.71 -0.02
CA GLY A 249 -9.53 4.61 -0.82
C GLY A 249 -11.02 4.35 -0.80
N ASP A 250 -11.44 3.13 -0.48
CA ASP A 250 -12.85 2.71 -0.45
C ASP A 250 -13.44 2.67 0.96
N MET A 251 -12.62 2.80 2.00
CA MET A 251 -13.04 2.66 3.38
C MET A 251 -14.13 3.65 3.79
N THR A 252 -15.07 3.16 4.56
CA THR A 252 -16.09 4.00 5.23
C THR A 252 -16.22 3.63 6.70
N LEU A 253 -16.66 4.59 7.50
CA LEU A 253 -17.06 4.37 8.88
C LEU A 253 -18.59 4.15 8.96
N GLY A 254 -19.09 3.64 10.05
CA GLY A 254 -20.52 3.44 10.27
C GLY A 254 -20.88 2.11 10.93
N ASP A 255 -19.98 1.58 11.75
CA ASP A 255 -20.14 0.36 12.54
C ASP A 255 -20.54 -0.84 11.67
N LYS A 256 -21.76 -1.35 11.80
CA LYS A 256 -22.26 -2.49 10.99
C LYS A 256 -22.35 -2.21 9.49
N LYS A 257 -22.45 -0.94 9.11
CA LYS A 257 -22.53 -0.51 7.70
C LYS A 257 -21.19 -0.10 7.13
N ALA A 258 -20.14 -0.07 7.94
CA ALA A 258 -18.79 0.26 7.52
C ALA A 258 -18.26 -0.71 6.47
N LEU A 259 -17.46 -0.21 5.55
CA LEU A 259 -16.89 -0.97 4.44
C LEU A 259 -15.38 -0.75 4.41
N LEU A 260 -14.59 -1.81 4.30
CA LEU A 260 -13.17 -1.75 3.91
C LEU A 260 -13.03 -1.56 2.39
N ILE A 261 -13.91 -2.20 1.67
CA ILE A 261 -13.94 -2.21 0.21
C ILE A 261 -15.39 -1.93 -0.19
N SER A 262 -15.62 -1.13 -1.21
CA SER A 262 -16.98 -0.85 -1.68
C SER A 262 -17.72 -2.14 -2.02
N LYS A 263 -19.02 -2.19 -1.83
CA LYS A 263 -19.84 -3.39 -2.11
C LYS A 263 -19.63 -3.90 -3.53
N LYS A 264 -19.62 -3.00 -4.51
CA LYS A 264 -19.38 -3.34 -5.92
C LYS A 264 -18.02 -4.00 -6.12
N ASN A 265 -17.01 -3.49 -5.45
CA ASN A 265 -15.65 -4.03 -5.54
C ASN A 265 -15.54 -5.38 -4.82
N GLU A 266 -16.21 -5.54 -3.67
CA GLU A 266 -16.29 -6.83 -2.98
C GLU A 266 -16.98 -7.89 -3.83
N GLU A 267 -18.13 -7.57 -4.43
CA GLU A 267 -18.86 -8.49 -5.31
C GLU A 267 -18.00 -8.92 -6.50
N TRP A 268 -17.27 -8.00 -7.11
CA TRP A 268 -16.36 -8.32 -8.19
C TRP A 268 -15.22 -9.24 -7.72
N LEU A 269 -14.60 -8.96 -6.57
CA LEU A 269 -13.54 -9.80 -6.00
C LEU A 269 -14.06 -11.23 -5.72
N LEU A 270 -15.20 -11.35 -5.07
CA LEU A 270 -15.80 -12.65 -4.77
C LEU A 270 -16.12 -13.45 -6.05
N SER A 271 -16.64 -12.77 -7.07
CA SER A 271 -16.88 -13.40 -8.38
C SER A 271 -15.58 -13.86 -9.04
N ARG A 272 -14.49 -13.05 -8.94
CA ARG A 272 -13.19 -13.45 -9.50
C ARG A 272 -12.54 -14.60 -8.74
N ILE A 273 -12.67 -14.63 -7.43
CA ILE A 273 -12.19 -15.76 -6.60
C ILE A 273 -12.88 -17.06 -7.02
N ASP A 274 -14.18 -17.02 -7.20
CA ASP A 274 -14.98 -18.19 -7.61
C ASP A 274 -14.64 -18.66 -9.03
N GLN A 275 -14.51 -17.73 -9.97
CA GLN A 275 -14.24 -18.02 -11.38
C GLN A 275 -12.77 -18.33 -11.70
N SER A 276 -11.86 -18.07 -10.77
CA SER A 276 -10.44 -18.25 -11.03
C SER A 276 -10.04 -19.69 -11.30
N ASN A 277 -9.44 -19.92 -12.47
CA ASN A 277 -8.84 -21.18 -12.88
C ASN A 277 -7.31 -21.20 -12.81
N ALA A 278 -6.68 -20.17 -12.24
CA ALA A 278 -5.24 -20.14 -12.05
C ALA A 278 -4.78 -21.22 -11.06
N LYS A 279 -3.57 -21.74 -11.22
CA LYS A 279 -2.97 -22.66 -10.24
C LYS A 279 -2.82 -22.00 -8.88
N THR A 280 -2.43 -20.74 -8.87
CA THR A 280 -2.23 -19.92 -7.66
C THR A 280 -3.07 -18.66 -7.75
N LEU A 281 -3.83 -18.37 -6.69
CA LEU A 281 -4.52 -17.10 -6.50
C LEU A 281 -3.86 -16.35 -5.33
N ALA A 282 -3.49 -15.09 -5.56
CA ALA A 282 -3.08 -14.17 -4.52
C ALA A 282 -4.14 -13.08 -4.33
N PHE A 283 -4.63 -12.89 -3.13
CA PHE A 283 -5.36 -11.69 -2.75
C PHE A 283 -4.35 -10.68 -2.21
N ILE A 284 -4.40 -9.46 -2.72
CA ILE A 284 -3.38 -8.44 -2.47
C ILE A 284 -4.09 -7.16 -2.01
N PRO A 285 -4.59 -7.14 -0.76
CA PRO A 285 -5.11 -5.93 -0.16
C PRO A 285 -3.95 -5.01 0.23
N SER A 286 -4.16 -3.70 0.19
CA SER A 286 -3.18 -2.76 0.73
C SER A 286 -3.01 -2.97 2.23
N HIS A 287 -4.09 -3.24 2.93
CA HIS A 287 -4.16 -3.47 4.37
C HIS A 287 -3.89 -4.92 4.78
N PRO A 288 -3.24 -5.15 5.93
CA PRO A 288 -2.89 -6.49 6.37
C PRO A 288 -4.12 -7.34 6.73
N PHE A 289 -4.14 -8.57 6.26
CA PHE A 289 -5.13 -9.59 6.61
C PHE A 289 -4.46 -10.66 7.47
N GLY A 290 -5.04 -10.94 8.64
CA GLY A 290 -4.52 -11.90 9.60
C GLY A 290 -3.46 -11.34 10.55
N TYR A 291 -3.19 -10.06 10.48
CA TYR A 291 -2.30 -9.35 11.40
C TYR A 291 -3.06 -8.26 12.12
N THR A 292 -2.68 -8.00 13.37
CA THR A 292 -2.91 -6.72 14.00
C THR A 292 -1.58 -6.03 14.09
N ALA A 293 -1.55 -4.81 13.72
CA ALA A 293 -0.46 -3.97 14.09
C ALA A 293 -0.49 -3.77 15.59
N GLY A 294 0.61 -3.97 16.26
CA GLY A 294 0.89 -3.24 17.47
C GLY A 294 1.08 -1.76 17.13
N LYS A 295 0.58 -1.37 16.00
CA LYS A 295 0.59 -0.06 15.44
C LYS A 295 -0.55 0.73 16.07
N TRP A 296 -0.26 1.84 16.45
CA TRP A 296 -1.03 2.80 17.15
C TRP A 296 -2.11 3.42 16.24
N ARG A 297 -3.37 3.16 16.58
CA ARG A 297 -4.53 3.81 15.98
C ARG A 297 -4.70 3.56 14.49
N GLU A 298 -4.40 2.36 14.06
CA GLU A 298 -4.61 1.95 12.70
C GLU A 298 -5.85 1.08 12.51
N TRP A 299 -6.11 0.69 11.30
CA TRP A 299 -7.27 -0.05 10.82
C TRP A 299 -7.58 -1.32 11.59
N TYR A 300 -6.53 -2.04 11.94
CA TYR A 300 -6.65 -3.11 12.89
C TYR A 300 -6.51 -2.48 14.26
N PRO A 301 -7.45 -2.75 15.19
CA PRO A 301 -7.36 -2.15 16.50
C PRO A 301 -6.00 -2.47 17.10
N ASP A 302 -5.32 -1.43 17.46
CA ASP A 302 -4.12 -1.55 18.22
C ASP A 302 -4.42 -2.23 19.55
N VAL A 303 -3.71 -3.27 19.81
CA VAL A 303 -3.76 -3.97 21.07
C VAL A 303 -2.40 -4.00 21.74
N VAL A 304 -2.41 -4.00 23.05
CA VAL A 304 -1.22 -4.21 23.85
C VAL A 304 -0.72 -5.63 23.61
N ALA A 305 0.47 -5.75 23.05
CA ALA A 305 1.03 -7.03 22.62
C ALA A 305 1.59 -7.84 23.77
N GLU A 306 2.12 -7.18 24.80
CA GLU A 306 2.77 -7.80 25.94
C GLU A 306 2.20 -7.23 27.24
N GLU A 307 2.08 -8.06 28.25
CA GLU A 307 1.64 -7.64 29.59
C GLU A 307 2.58 -6.56 30.13
N GLY A 308 2.01 -5.46 30.59
CA GLY A 308 2.76 -4.33 31.10
C GLY A 308 3.55 -3.54 30.06
N ALA A 309 3.32 -3.78 28.76
CA ALA A 309 3.96 -3.00 27.70
C ALA A 309 3.74 -1.50 27.93
N SER A 310 4.82 -0.75 27.89
CA SER A 310 4.80 0.69 28.01
C SER A 310 5.55 1.31 26.84
N GLY A 311 5.07 2.41 26.35
CA GLY A 311 5.73 3.14 25.26
C GLY A 311 5.21 4.57 25.17
N THR A 312 5.95 5.39 24.47
CA THR A 312 5.51 6.75 24.13
C THR A 312 5.17 6.78 22.66
N VAL A 313 3.91 6.97 22.36
CA VAL A 313 3.45 7.18 21.01
C VAL A 313 3.10 8.64 20.87
N ILE A 314 3.90 9.37 20.14
CA ILE A 314 3.70 10.81 19.88
C ILE A 314 2.94 11.51 21.03
N ASN A 315 3.55 11.55 22.21
CA ASN A 315 3.08 12.20 23.45
C ASN A 315 2.00 11.44 24.28
N GLU A 316 1.76 10.16 24.06
CA GLU A 316 0.93 9.35 24.94
C GLU A 316 1.75 8.21 25.56
N LEU A 317 1.59 8.03 26.86
CA LEU A 317 2.10 6.85 27.57
C LEU A 317 1.15 5.69 27.30
N LEU A 318 1.69 4.63 26.72
CA LEU A 318 0.98 3.35 26.63
C LEU A 318 1.29 2.52 27.85
N SER A 319 0.27 2.11 28.56
CA SER A 319 0.34 1.05 29.57
C SER A 319 -0.94 0.25 29.50
N GLY A 320 -0.85 -1.06 29.58
CA GLY A 320 -2.05 -1.87 29.56
C GLY A 320 -1.78 -3.35 29.63
N ASN A 321 -2.84 -4.10 29.83
CA ASN A 321 -2.83 -5.54 29.83
C ASN A 321 -2.79 -6.10 28.40
N LYS A 322 -2.11 -7.20 28.20
CA LYS A 322 -2.08 -7.89 26.91
C LYS A 322 -3.51 -8.09 26.35
N GLY A 323 -3.70 -7.80 25.08
CA GLY A 323 -4.99 -7.90 24.39
C GLY A 323 -5.95 -6.73 24.64
N SER A 324 -5.61 -5.78 25.54
CA SER A 324 -6.40 -4.56 25.70
C SER A 324 -6.15 -3.59 24.57
N LEU A 325 -7.15 -2.75 24.27
CA LEU A 325 -6.98 -1.69 23.28
C LEU A 325 -6.05 -0.59 23.81
N THR A 326 -5.24 -0.03 22.93
CA THR A 326 -4.32 1.06 23.27
C THR A 326 -5.00 2.42 23.35
N THR A 327 -6.25 2.52 22.94
CA THR A 327 -7.06 3.74 23.00
C THR A 327 -8.40 3.45 23.64
N GLU A 328 -8.92 4.38 24.45
CA GLU A 328 -10.26 4.31 25.00
C GLU A 328 -11.35 4.66 23.95
N VAL A 329 -10.94 5.11 22.78
CA VAL A 329 -11.83 5.66 21.78
C VAL A 329 -12.13 4.63 20.71
N ASN A 330 -13.39 4.26 20.58
CA ASN A 330 -13.92 3.32 19.59
C ASN A 330 -13.83 3.76 18.12
N LYS A 331 -12.97 4.68 17.77
CA LYS A 331 -12.93 5.28 16.42
C LYS A 331 -12.44 4.33 15.36
N TYR A 332 -11.45 3.53 15.70
CA TYR A 332 -10.85 2.52 14.84
C TYR A 332 -10.98 1.12 15.39
N LEU A 333 -11.78 0.93 16.40
CA LEU A 333 -12.25 -0.41 16.64
C LEU A 333 -12.75 -0.92 15.31
N TRP A 334 -12.36 -2.14 15.00
CA TRP A 334 -12.93 -2.85 13.89
C TRP A 334 -14.40 -2.52 13.81
N GLN A 335 -14.72 -1.77 12.81
CA GLN A 335 -16.10 -1.61 12.48
C GLN A 335 -16.66 -3.00 12.21
N GLU A 336 -17.79 -3.33 12.78
CA GLU A 336 -18.38 -4.67 12.61
C GLU A 336 -18.59 -5.01 11.12
N GLY A 337 -18.87 -3.99 10.30
CA GLY A 337 -18.99 -4.12 8.86
C GLY A 337 -17.67 -4.51 8.17
N TRP A 338 -16.53 -3.97 8.61
CA TRP A 338 -15.21 -4.37 8.09
C TRP A 338 -14.91 -5.84 8.40
N PHE A 339 -15.23 -6.24 9.62
CA PHE A 339 -15.04 -7.61 10.03
C PHE A 339 -15.88 -8.59 9.21
N PHE A 340 -17.11 -8.24 8.89
CA PHE A 340 -17.95 -9.07 8.01
C PHE A 340 -17.41 -9.18 6.60
N GLN A 341 -16.86 -8.11 6.03
CA GLN A 341 -16.19 -8.17 4.72
C GLN A 341 -14.93 -9.03 4.78
N HIS A 342 -14.09 -8.82 5.78
CA HIS A 342 -12.90 -9.64 6.03
C HIS A 342 -13.26 -11.13 6.10
N GLN A 343 -14.29 -11.49 6.86
CA GLN A 343 -14.75 -12.88 6.96
C GLN A 343 -15.20 -13.46 5.61
N ARG A 344 -15.98 -12.71 4.83
CA ARG A 344 -16.45 -13.18 3.52
C ARG A 344 -15.30 -13.41 2.56
N LEU A 345 -14.35 -12.49 2.48
CA LEU A 345 -13.16 -12.58 1.63
C LEU A 345 -12.25 -13.75 2.05
N ILE A 346 -11.91 -13.84 3.32
CA ILE A 346 -11.09 -14.95 3.84
C ILE A 346 -11.78 -16.31 3.57
N LYS A 347 -13.09 -16.39 3.81
CA LYS A 347 -13.84 -17.60 3.51
C LYS A 347 -13.72 -17.99 2.05
N ALA A 348 -14.07 -17.08 1.15
CA ALA A 348 -14.04 -17.34 -0.28
C ALA A 348 -12.64 -17.79 -0.76
N ILE A 349 -11.60 -17.09 -0.32
CA ILE A 349 -10.22 -17.43 -0.67
C ILE A 349 -9.84 -18.80 -0.10
N SER A 350 -10.18 -19.09 1.16
CA SER A 350 -9.82 -20.35 1.81
C SER A 350 -10.53 -21.58 1.21
N GLU A 351 -11.70 -21.40 0.64
CA GLU A 351 -12.51 -22.47 0.03
C GLU A 351 -12.16 -22.73 -1.44
N ARG A 352 -11.41 -21.81 -2.07
CA ARG A 352 -10.98 -21.96 -3.46
C ARG A 352 -10.06 -23.17 -3.64
N LYS A 353 -10.17 -23.85 -4.77
CA LYS A 353 -9.27 -24.95 -5.16
C LYS A 353 -7.92 -24.39 -5.62
N GLY A 354 -6.84 -25.14 -5.40
CA GLY A 354 -5.46 -24.74 -5.77
C GLY A 354 -4.74 -23.93 -4.70
N SER A 355 -3.55 -23.47 -5.02
CA SER A 355 -2.74 -22.63 -4.13
C SER A 355 -3.36 -21.26 -3.97
N ARG A 356 -3.27 -20.69 -2.75
CA ARG A 356 -3.86 -19.41 -2.41
C ARG A 356 -3.10 -18.74 -1.27
N PHE A 357 -2.94 -17.44 -1.40
CA PHE A 357 -2.21 -16.62 -0.45
C PHE A 357 -2.87 -15.26 -0.30
N VAL A 358 -2.52 -14.58 0.78
CA VAL A 358 -2.71 -13.13 0.93
C VAL A 358 -1.33 -12.49 0.98
N PHE A 359 -1.14 -11.38 0.26
CA PHE A 359 0.01 -10.50 0.39
C PHE A 359 -0.47 -9.12 0.79
N SER A 360 0.09 -8.55 1.82
CA SER A 360 -0.27 -7.22 2.30
C SER A 360 0.95 -6.42 2.73
N GLY A 361 0.80 -5.13 2.86
CA GLY A 361 1.84 -4.16 3.19
C GLY A 361 1.62 -3.46 4.52
N ASP A 362 1.87 -2.17 4.55
CA ASP A 362 1.58 -1.19 5.61
C ASP A 362 2.46 -1.31 6.88
N ILE A 363 2.45 -2.43 7.56
CA ILE A 363 3.02 -2.58 8.93
C ILE A 363 4.55 -2.60 9.00
N HIS A 364 5.31 -2.14 8.09
CA HIS A 364 6.79 -2.05 8.16
C HIS A 364 7.51 -3.27 8.76
N ALA A 365 6.95 -4.47 8.62
CA ALA A 365 7.48 -5.72 9.16
C ALA A 365 7.38 -6.84 8.13
N ILE A 366 8.11 -7.91 8.34
CA ILE A 366 7.96 -9.16 7.59
C ILE A 366 7.23 -10.17 8.47
N GLY A 367 6.25 -10.84 7.89
CA GLY A 367 5.53 -11.88 8.58
C GLY A 367 4.96 -12.94 7.66
N ALA A 368 4.83 -14.15 8.17
CA ALA A 368 4.07 -15.22 7.54
C ALA A 368 3.19 -15.88 8.60
N VAL A 369 1.91 -15.89 8.36
CA VAL A 369 0.93 -16.52 9.25
C VAL A 369 0.01 -17.46 8.49
N SER A 370 -0.55 -18.43 9.21
CA SER A 370 -1.68 -19.23 8.74
C SER A 370 -2.93 -18.84 9.49
N ILE A 371 -3.85 -18.16 8.81
CA ILE A 371 -5.17 -17.84 9.37
C ILE A 371 -5.98 -19.14 9.45
N ILE A 372 -6.49 -19.47 10.63
CA ILE A 372 -7.25 -20.71 10.87
C ILE A 372 -8.70 -20.45 11.21
N LYS A 373 -9.02 -19.24 11.69
CA LYS A 373 -10.34 -18.85 12.15
C LYS A 373 -10.55 -17.35 12.02
N SER A 374 -11.77 -16.93 11.78
CA SER A 374 -12.19 -15.54 11.83
C SER A 374 -13.59 -15.46 12.45
N GLY A 375 -13.68 -14.95 13.66
CA GLY A 375 -14.91 -14.99 14.46
C GLY A 375 -15.36 -16.43 14.74
N LYS A 376 -16.62 -16.73 14.47
CA LYS A 376 -17.19 -18.09 14.57
C LYS A 376 -16.84 -18.98 13.38
N LEU A 377 -16.26 -18.40 12.33
CA LEU A 377 -15.92 -19.10 11.10
C LEU A 377 -14.59 -19.84 11.28
N LYS A 378 -14.61 -21.15 11.40
CA LYS A 378 -13.45 -22.01 11.19
C LYS A 378 -13.18 -22.16 9.70
N LEU A 379 -11.97 -21.90 9.26
CA LEU A 379 -11.60 -22.10 7.87
C LEU A 379 -11.45 -23.61 7.58
N LYS A 380 -12.02 -24.06 6.47
CA LYS A 380 -11.84 -25.45 6.01
C LYS A 380 -10.38 -25.76 5.67
N THR A 381 -9.68 -24.76 5.16
CA THR A 381 -8.27 -24.84 4.84
C THR A 381 -7.59 -23.58 5.39
N LYS A 382 -6.44 -23.78 6.02
CA LYS A 382 -5.60 -22.65 6.47
C LYS A 382 -5.27 -21.74 5.31
N LEU A 383 -5.37 -20.45 5.52
CA LEU A 383 -5.03 -19.45 4.53
C LEU A 383 -3.70 -18.79 4.93
N LYS A 384 -2.68 -18.97 4.11
CA LYS A 384 -1.40 -18.29 4.32
C LYS A 384 -1.52 -16.81 3.99
N SER A 385 -1.08 -15.97 4.91
CA SER A 385 -0.98 -14.53 4.74
C SER A 385 0.46 -14.10 4.99
N PHE A 386 0.99 -13.34 4.03
CA PHE A 386 2.33 -12.79 4.08
C PHE A 386 2.26 -11.28 4.22
N LEU A 387 3.00 -10.76 5.18
CA LEU A 387 3.28 -9.36 5.33
C LEU A 387 4.63 -9.08 4.65
N VAL A 388 4.62 -8.28 3.59
CA VAL A 388 5.84 -8.00 2.81
C VAL A 388 6.66 -6.88 3.45
N GLY A 389 7.98 -6.96 3.28
CA GLY A 389 8.91 -6.04 3.93
C GLY A 389 8.87 -4.62 3.38
N SER A 390 9.13 -3.67 4.25
CA SER A 390 9.26 -2.25 3.94
C SER A 390 10.63 -1.93 3.36
N VAL A 391 10.65 -1.24 2.23
CA VAL A 391 11.91 -0.79 1.58
C VAL A 391 12.39 0.55 2.14
N GLY A 392 11.47 1.44 2.52
CA GLY A 392 11.77 2.83 2.87
C GLY A 392 12.02 3.09 4.34
N SER A 393 11.41 2.34 5.26
CA SER A 393 11.55 2.61 6.70
C SER A 393 12.89 2.16 7.25
N SER A 394 13.43 2.93 8.19
CA SER A 394 14.64 2.56 8.93
C SER A 394 14.30 1.86 10.23
N SER A 395 15.31 1.26 10.90
CA SER A 395 15.14 0.67 12.24
C SER A 395 14.71 1.66 13.32
N ALA A 396 14.92 2.95 13.09
CA ALA A 396 14.44 4.02 13.95
C ALA A 396 13.13 4.63 13.46
N GLY A 397 12.64 4.13 12.31
CA GLY A 397 11.42 4.59 11.70
C GLY A 397 10.19 4.07 12.40
N TRP A 398 9.08 4.61 12.02
CA TRP A 398 7.76 4.25 12.41
C TRP A 398 7.34 2.90 11.81
N PRO A 399 6.65 2.04 12.52
CA PRO A 399 6.17 2.11 13.91
C PRO A 399 7.09 1.42 14.93
N SER A 400 8.11 0.70 14.51
CA SER A 400 9.01 -0.05 15.39
C SER A 400 9.74 0.81 16.41
N PHE A 401 9.90 2.10 16.13
CA PHE A 401 10.45 3.05 17.09
C PHE A 401 9.51 3.30 18.28
N ALA A 402 8.22 3.29 18.06
CA ALA A 402 7.23 3.65 19.06
C ALA A 402 6.83 2.44 19.93
N ARG A 403 6.78 1.26 19.34
CA ARG A 403 6.36 0.01 19.99
C ARG A 403 6.89 -1.18 19.21
N GLY A 404 7.22 -2.25 19.91
CA GLY A 404 7.41 -3.53 19.24
C GLY A 404 6.15 -3.89 18.45
N ILE A 405 6.26 -4.01 17.14
CA ILE A 405 5.17 -4.49 16.31
C ILE A 405 4.95 -5.93 16.66
N THR A 406 3.74 -6.26 17.05
CA THR A 406 3.34 -7.64 17.11
C THR A 406 2.27 -7.87 16.08
N ALA A 407 2.56 -8.75 15.17
CA ALA A 407 1.60 -9.30 14.26
C ALA A 407 0.71 -10.30 15.02
N GLU A 408 -0.08 -9.85 15.98
CA GLU A 408 -0.99 -10.71 16.73
C GLU A 408 -2.44 -10.37 16.40
N SER A 409 -3.29 -11.38 16.31
CA SER A 409 -4.72 -11.15 16.25
C SER A 409 -5.21 -10.78 17.64
N PRO A 410 -5.94 -9.67 17.83
CA PRO A 410 -6.54 -9.36 19.11
C PRO A 410 -7.54 -10.44 19.49
N GLU A 411 -7.50 -10.88 20.73
CA GLU A 411 -8.43 -11.89 21.24
C GLU A 411 -9.89 -11.48 21.06
N ASN A 412 -10.18 -10.20 21.21
CA ASN A 412 -11.52 -9.63 21.07
C ASN A 412 -12.03 -9.60 19.62
N LEU A 413 -11.17 -9.72 18.61
CA LEU A 413 -11.59 -9.84 17.21
C LEU A 413 -11.86 -11.26 16.76
N ALA A 414 -11.55 -12.24 17.60
CA ALA A 414 -11.78 -13.65 17.34
C ALA A 414 -11.17 -14.14 16.01
N CYS A 415 -10.14 -13.48 15.50
CA CYS A 415 -9.31 -13.98 14.43
C CYS A 415 -8.13 -14.74 15.03
N GLU A 416 -7.93 -15.97 14.67
CA GLU A 416 -6.80 -16.77 15.15
C GLU A 416 -5.83 -17.05 14.00
N SER A 417 -4.57 -16.78 14.24
CA SER A 417 -3.48 -17.04 13.30
C SER A 417 -2.35 -17.79 14.00
N ILE A 418 -1.65 -18.61 13.22
CA ILE A 418 -0.43 -19.28 13.66
C ILE A 418 0.74 -18.61 12.96
N TYR A 419 1.66 -18.04 13.73
CA TYR A 419 2.86 -17.40 13.21
C TYR A 419 3.88 -18.44 12.76
N GLU A 420 4.41 -18.26 11.56
CA GLU A 420 5.49 -19.06 10.99
C GLU A 420 6.79 -18.23 10.93
N VAL A 421 6.68 -16.95 10.61
CA VAL A 421 7.80 -16.00 10.57
C VAL A 421 7.33 -14.64 11.07
N LYS A 422 8.17 -13.98 11.86
CA LYS A 422 7.95 -12.63 12.36
C LYS A 422 9.27 -11.90 12.47
N GLU A 423 9.45 -10.83 11.73
CA GLU A 423 10.60 -9.94 11.82
C GLU A 423 10.16 -8.49 11.73
N GLU A 424 10.65 -7.67 12.64
CA GLU A 424 10.45 -6.22 12.60
C GLU A 424 11.52 -5.60 11.70
N ASN A 425 11.10 -4.67 10.82
CA ASN A 425 11.98 -4.00 9.84
C ASN A 425 12.81 -4.94 8.96
N GLY A 426 12.34 -6.13 8.74
CA GLY A 426 12.95 -7.07 7.79
C GLY A 426 12.79 -6.62 6.34
N PHE A 427 13.69 -7.08 5.48
CA PHE A 427 13.69 -6.88 4.01
C PHE A 427 13.56 -8.20 3.30
#